data_1266c8b33c0fafefa7215409d6a4e302
#
_entry.id   1266c8b33c0fafefa7215409d6a4e302
#
_cell.length_a   1.000
_cell.length_b   1.000
_cell.length_c   1.000
_cell.angle_alpha   90.00
_cell.angle_beta   90.00
_cell.angle_gamma   90.00
#
_symmetry.space_group_name_H-M   'P 1'
#
loop_
_entity.id
_entity.type
_entity.pdbx_description
1 polymer ?
#
loop_
_entity_poly.entity_id
_entity_poly.type
_entity_poly.pdbx_seq_one_letter_code
_entity_poly.pdbx_strand_id
1 'polypeptide(L)'
;MHYFIIAIIISGIVIWQILSFISNRKKLLTFKSIFPDHQSHFELVQDDTTNYVLGIKTHHKNDILEIIISSLNKYLINNKGAVSDFHLMKDIVDRNCDAKEEEIHTQIPVPLYLGLTGTMLGILIGVGFLVFGGGLNELLNSGNGSGAAGIETLL
;
A
#
# COMPACT_ATOMS: atom_id res chain seq x y z
N MET A 1 -19.91 27.89 -9.28
CA MET A 1 -19.82 26.58 -9.93
C MET A 1 -18.38 26.00 -9.87
N HIS A 2 -17.35 26.78 -10.16
CA HIS A 2 -15.93 26.31 -10.17
C HIS A 2 -15.44 25.79 -8.81
N TYR A 3 -15.77 26.46 -7.69
CA TYR A 3 -15.39 26.02 -6.34
C TYR A 3 -15.97 24.64 -5.98
N PHE A 4 -17.16 24.35 -6.49
CA PHE A 4 -17.81 23.05 -6.24
C PHE A 4 -17.08 21.90 -6.94
N ILE A 5 -16.61 22.14 -8.19
CA ILE A 5 -15.83 21.17 -8.95
C ILE A 5 -14.48 20.91 -8.27
N ILE A 6 -13.80 21.96 -7.83
CA ILE A 6 -12.53 21.86 -7.12
C ILE A 6 -12.70 21.07 -5.81
N ALA A 7 -13.75 21.36 -5.04
CA ALA A 7 -14.04 20.64 -3.81
C ALA A 7 -14.29 19.14 -4.03
N ILE A 8 -14.99 18.77 -5.12
CA ILE A 8 -15.21 17.37 -5.49
C ILE A 8 -13.89 16.66 -5.81
N ILE A 9 -13.00 17.30 -6.60
CA ILE A 9 -11.70 16.73 -6.98
C ILE A 9 -10.84 16.50 -5.73
N ILE A 10 -10.73 17.51 -4.86
CA ILE A 10 -9.96 17.39 -3.61
C ILE A 10 -10.53 16.28 -2.71
N SER A 11 -11.86 16.25 -2.56
CA SER A 11 -12.51 15.19 -1.76
C SER A 11 -12.24 13.80 -2.33
N GLY A 12 -12.24 13.65 -3.65
CA GLY A 12 -11.92 12.39 -4.33
C GLY A 12 -10.50 11.91 -4.05
N ILE A 13 -9.52 12.83 -4.10
CA ILE A 13 -8.12 12.53 -3.80
C ILE A 13 -7.96 12.10 -2.33
N VAL A 14 -8.57 12.81 -1.39
CA VAL A 14 -8.51 12.49 0.04
C VAL A 14 -9.13 11.12 0.33
N ILE A 15 -10.28 10.83 -0.25
CA ILE A 15 -10.93 9.51 -0.09
C ILE A 15 -10.03 8.40 -0.62
N TRP A 16 -9.43 8.59 -1.79
CA TRP A 16 -8.50 7.61 -2.36
C TRP A 16 -7.27 7.38 -1.46
N GLN A 17 -6.70 8.45 -0.89
CA GLN A 17 -5.59 8.32 0.06
C GLN A 17 -5.96 7.47 1.28
N ILE A 18 -7.15 7.73 1.87
CA ILE A 18 -7.64 6.97 3.03
C ILE A 18 -7.84 5.51 2.67
N LEU A 19 -8.45 5.20 1.52
CA LEU A 19 -8.67 3.83 1.06
C LEU A 19 -7.35 3.10 0.81
N SER A 20 -6.37 3.76 0.18
CA SER A 20 -5.04 3.23 -0.06
C SER A 20 -4.31 2.93 1.26
N PHE A 21 -4.39 3.84 2.24
CA PHE A 21 -3.80 3.64 3.56
C PHE A 21 -4.42 2.44 4.30
N ILE A 22 -5.75 2.31 4.29
CA ILE A 22 -6.45 1.20 4.92
C ILE A 22 -6.08 -0.13 4.25
N SER A 23 -5.98 -0.15 2.93
CA SER A 23 -5.58 -1.34 2.15
C SER A 23 -4.16 -1.79 2.53
N ASN A 24 -3.21 -0.85 2.56
CA ASN A 24 -1.82 -1.14 2.94
C ASN A 24 -1.71 -1.64 4.38
N ARG A 25 -2.49 -1.04 5.31
CA ARG A 25 -2.52 -1.50 6.71
C ARG A 25 -3.05 -2.94 6.82
N LYS A 26 -4.10 -3.30 6.07
CA LYS A 26 -4.62 -4.67 6.04
C LYS A 26 -3.57 -5.67 5.54
N LYS A 27 -2.87 -5.36 4.44
CA LYS A 27 -1.80 -6.20 3.90
C LYS A 27 -0.67 -6.41 4.90
N LEU A 28 -0.25 -5.35 5.59
CA LEU A 28 0.80 -5.42 6.62
C LEU A 28 0.38 -6.30 7.81
N LEU A 29 -0.87 -6.20 8.26
CA LEU A 29 -1.40 -7.04 9.33
C LEU A 29 -1.47 -8.53 8.90
N THR A 30 -1.88 -8.80 7.66
CA THR A 30 -1.89 -10.16 7.11
C THR A 30 -0.48 -10.73 7.03
N PHE A 31 0.51 -9.91 6.66
CA PHE A 31 1.93 -10.31 6.63
C PHE A 31 2.44 -10.64 8.05
N LYS A 32 2.12 -9.81 9.04
CA LYS A 32 2.52 -10.05 10.44
C LYS A 32 1.96 -11.35 11.01
N SER A 33 0.80 -11.81 10.54
CA SER A 33 0.13 -13.03 10.99
C SER A 33 0.29 -14.23 10.04
N ILE A 34 1.40 -14.29 9.29
CA ILE A 34 1.65 -15.41 8.35
C ILE A 34 1.74 -16.74 9.10
N PHE A 35 2.56 -16.78 10.16
CA PHE A 35 2.78 -17.98 10.92
C PHE A 35 1.87 -18.00 12.16
N PRO A 36 1.19 -19.12 12.43
CA PRO A 36 0.44 -19.28 13.65
C PRO A 36 1.36 -19.45 14.85
N ASP A 37 0.94 -18.94 16.02
CA ASP A 37 1.72 -19.00 17.25
C ASP A 37 1.86 -20.43 17.81
N HIS A 38 0.98 -21.36 17.38
CA HIS A 38 0.96 -22.74 17.87
C HIS A 38 1.23 -23.75 16.76
N GLN A 39 2.08 -24.73 17.06
CA GLN A 39 2.41 -25.83 16.14
C GLN A 39 1.21 -26.75 15.83
N SER A 40 0.18 -26.77 16.70
CA SER A 40 -1.04 -27.57 16.51
C SER A 40 -1.85 -27.22 15.26
N HIS A 41 -1.53 -26.11 14.58
CA HIS A 41 -2.16 -25.74 13.33
C HIS A 41 -1.58 -26.45 12.09
N PHE A 42 -0.53 -27.23 12.26
CA PHE A 42 0.11 -27.99 11.19
C PHE A 42 -0.10 -29.49 11.38
N GLU A 43 -0.49 -30.16 10.31
CA GLU A 43 -0.63 -31.61 10.25
C GLU A 43 0.27 -32.16 9.15
N LEU A 44 0.99 -33.25 9.45
CA LEU A 44 1.77 -33.98 8.47
C LEU A 44 0.88 -34.99 7.75
N VAL A 45 0.87 -34.95 6.44
CA VAL A 45 0.20 -35.93 5.60
C VAL A 45 1.21 -36.99 5.24
N GLN A 46 0.99 -38.21 5.74
CA GLN A 46 1.82 -39.38 5.48
C GLN A 46 1.11 -40.35 4.51
N ASP A 47 1.89 -41.10 3.75
CA ASP A 47 1.38 -42.21 2.95
C ASP A 47 1.21 -43.45 3.82
N ASP A 48 0.02 -44.00 3.87
CA ASP A 48 -0.33 -45.16 4.69
C ASP A 48 0.48 -46.43 4.34
N THR A 49 1.06 -46.50 3.13
CA THR A 49 1.80 -47.66 2.65
C THR A 49 3.30 -47.56 2.86
N THR A 50 3.87 -46.37 2.75
CA THR A 50 5.32 -46.14 2.74
C THR A 50 5.83 -45.38 3.94
N ASN A 51 4.96 -44.86 4.79
CA ASN A 51 5.29 -43.93 5.89
C ASN A 51 6.06 -42.66 5.47
N TYR A 52 6.11 -42.35 4.18
CA TYR A 52 6.75 -41.13 3.72
C TYR A 52 5.84 -39.90 3.97
N VAL A 53 6.45 -38.78 4.32
CA VAL A 53 5.74 -37.51 4.46
C VAL A 53 5.44 -36.96 3.07
N LEU A 54 4.18 -36.99 2.68
CA LEU A 54 3.72 -36.50 1.39
C LEU A 54 3.51 -34.99 1.38
N GLY A 55 3.24 -34.42 2.55
CA GLY A 55 2.98 -32.98 2.62
C GLY A 55 2.63 -32.49 4.01
N ILE A 56 2.40 -31.18 4.07
CA ILE A 56 1.99 -30.45 5.25
C ILE A 56 0.62 -29.85 4.96
N LYS A 57 -0.33 -29.98 5.89
CA LYS A 57 -1.60 -29.27 5.90
C LYS A 57 -1.62 -28.23 7.00
N THR A 58 -2.28 -27.12 6.75
CA THR A 58 -2.53 -26.09 7.76
C THR A 58 -4.01 -25.81 7.90
N HIS A 59 -4.44 -25.54 9.12
CA HIS A 59 -5.78 -25.04 9.44
C HIS A 59 -5.77 -23.51 9.61
N HIS A 60 -4.59 -22.89 9.53
CA HIS A 60 -4.46 -21.44 9.60
C HIS A 60 -4.75 -20.82 8.23
N LYS A 61 -5.79 -20.01 8.18
CA LYS A 61 -6.26 -19.37 6.93
C LYS A 61 -5.45 -18.10 6.65
N ASN A 62 -4.37 -18.25 5.90
CA ASN A 62 -3.55 -17.14 5.40
C ASN A 62 -3.05 -17.47 4.00
N ASP A 63 -3.36 -16.62 3.01
CA ASP A 63 -3.04 -16.85 1.60
C ASP A 63 -1.53 -17.01 1.36
N ILE A 64 -0.69 -16.28 2.11
CA ILE A 64 0.77 -16.35 1.97
C ILE A 64 1.27 -17.70 2.50
N LEU A 65 0.76 -18.14 3.65
CA LEU A 65 1.09 -19.42 4.23
C LEU A 65 0.68 -20.60 3.32
N GLU A 66 -0.47 -20.51 2.68
CA GLU A 66 -0.92 -21.52 1.71
C GLU A 66 0.04 -21.63 0.52
N ILE A 67 0.54 -20.51 -0.02
CA ILE A 67 1.53 -20.50 -1.10
C ILE A 67 2.84 -21.15 -0.64
N ILE A 68 3.32 -20.82 0.57
CA ILE A 68 4.53 -21.42 1.16
C ILE A 68 4.36 -22.93 1.30
N ILE A 69 3.25 -23.38 1.90
CA ILE A 69 2.96 -24.80 2.11
C ILE A 69 2.82 -25.54 0.79
N SER A 70 2.16 -24.94 -0.20
CA SER A 70 2.06 -25.53 -1.55
C SER A 70 3.43 -25.74 -2.18
N SER A 71 4.33 -24.77 -2.03
CA SER A 71 5.71 -24.85 -2.53
C SER A 71 6.53 -25.92 -1.81
N LEU A 72 6.38 -26.02 -0.48
CA LEU A 72 7.00 -27.06 0.34
C LEU A 72 6.46 -28.45 0.00
N ASN A 73 5.16 -28.59 -0.19
CA ASN A 73 4.54 -29.86 -0.55
C ASN A 73 5.01 -30.35 -1.93
N LYS A 74 5.14 -29.43 -2.89
CA LYS A 74 5.72 -29.76 -4.19
C LYS A 74 7.15 -30.27 -4.07
N TYR A 75 7.96 -29.66 -3.20
CA TYR A 75 9.32 -30.13 -2.92
C TYR A 75 9.30 -31.53 -2.28
N LEU A 76 8.47 -31.76 -1.24
CA LEU A 76 8.37 -33.03 -0.55
C LEU A 76 7.93 -34.17 -1.49
N ILE A 77 6.94 -33.93 -2.32
CA ILE A 77 6.46 -34.91 -3.30
C ILE A 77 7.58 -35.26 -4.28
N ASN A 78 8.31 -34.29 -4.81
CA ASN A 78 9.40 -34.51 -5.76
C ASN A 78 10.56 -35.32 -5.13
N ASN A 79 10.79 -35.16 -3.82
CA ASN A 79 11.85 -35.84 -3.10
C ASN A 79 11.35 -37.08 -2.30
N LYS A 80 10.16 -37.60 -2.62
CA LYS A 80 9.57 -38.78 -1.95
C LYS A 80 9.55 -38.65 -0.43
N GLY A 81 9.23 -37.47 0.08
CA GLY A 81 9.19 -37.20 1.52
C GLY A 81 10.55 -37.08 2.21
N ALA A 82 11.66 -37.21 1.49
CA ALA A 82 12.98 -37.05 2.08
C ALA A 82 13.31 -35.57 2.23
N VAL A 83 13.44 -35.11 3.46
CA VAL A 83 13.99 -33.78 3.79
C VAL A 83 15.51 -33.90 3.75
N SER A 84 16.11 -33.87 2.56
CA SER A 84 17.54 -34.00 2.39
C SER A 84 18.30 -32.71 2.65
N ASP A 85 17.64 -31.56 2.48
CA ASP A 85 18.26 -30.25 2.63
C ASP A 85 17.35 -29.27 3.32
N PHE A 86 17.61 -29.01 4.60
CA PHE A 86 16.91 -28.00 5.39
C PHE A 86 17.12 -26.58 4.84
N HIS A 87 18.30 -26.30 4.27
CA HIS A 87 18.60 -24.99 3.69
C HIS A 87 17.71 -24.70 2.49
N LEU A 88 17.45 -25.70 1.66
CA LEU A 88 16.56 -25.53 0.51
C LEU A 88 15.11 -25.28 0.94
N MET A 89 14.64 -25.98 1.97
CA MET A 89 13.29 -25.72 2.52
C MET A 89 13.20 -24.32 3.11
N LYS A 90 14.22 -23.88 3.84
CA LYS A 90 14.29 -22.53 4.37
C LYS A 90 14.31 -21.50 3.25
N ASP A 91 15.11 -21.71 2.20
CA ASP A 91 15.19 -20.81 1.03
C ASP A 91 13.82 -20.65 0.33
N ILE A 92 13.03 -21.73 0.24
CA ILE A 92 11.67 -21.66 -0.30
C ILE A 92 10.78 -20.75 0.56
N VAL A 93 10.86 -20.85 1.88
CA VAL A 93 10.10 -20.01 2.81
C VAL A 93 10.55 -18.56 2.70
N ASP A 94 11.85 -18.31 2.84
CA ASP A 94 12.43 -16.97 2.82
C ASP A 94 12.09 -16.27 1.51
N ARG A 95 12.27 -16.91 0.35
CA ARG A 95 11.95 -16.35 -0.96
C ARG A 95 10.47 -15.96 -1.12
N ASN A 96 9.55 -16.75 -0.59
CA ASN A 96 8.12 -16.40 -0.65
C ASN A 96 7.79 -15.25 0.32
N CYS A 97 8.43 -15.19 1.48
CA CYS A 97 8.28 -14.08 2.43
C CYS A 97 8.86 -12.79 1.85
N ASP A 98 10.08 -12.82 1.33
CA ASP A 98 10.78 -11.67 0.74
C ASP A 98 9.99 -11.10 -0.44
N ALA A 99 9.48 -11.95 -1.32
CA ALA A 99 8.66 -11.51 -2.46
C ALA A 99 7.40 -10.76 -2.00
N LYS A 100 6.78 -11.20 -0.91
CA LYS A 100 5.60 -10.53 -0.35
C LYS A 100 5.96 -9.27 0.42
N GLU A 101 7.07 -9.27 1.12
CA GLU A 101 7.60 -8.08 1.79
C GLU A 101 7.91 -6.98 0.76
N GLU A 102 8.58 -7.31 -0.34
CA GLU A 102 8.87 -6.37 -1.42
C GLU A 102 7.59 -5.82 -2.07
N GLU A 103 6.57 -6.65 -2.30
CA GLU A 103 5.26 -6.20 -2.78
C GLU A 103 4.64 -5.16 -1.83
N ILE A 104 4.73 -5.36 -0.52
CA ILE A 104 4.23 -4.42 0.48
C ILE A 104 5.07 -3.15 0.50
N HIS A 105 6.39 -3.26 0.48
CA HIS A 105 7.31 -2.12 0.49
C HIS A 105 7.10 -1.18 -0.70
N THR A 106 6.84 -1.72 -1.89
CA THR A 106 6.55 -0.90 -3.08
C THR A 106 5.23 -0.13 -2.97
N GLN A 107 4.29 -0.59 -2.14
CA GLN A 107 2.98 0.06 -1.96
C GLN A 107 2.95 1.08 -0.81
N ILE A 108 3.88 1.01 0.14
CA ILE A 108 3.95 1.93 1.28
C ILE A 108 4.06 3.41 0.84
N PRO A 109 4.88 3.79 -0.14
CA PRO A 109 5.02 5.18 -0.54
C PRO A 109 3.87 5.70 -1.42
N VAL A 110 2.96 4.86 -1.90
CA VAL A 110 1.84 5.27 -2.78
C VAL A 110 0.98 6.37 -2.17
N PRO A 111 0.52 6.32 -0.92
CA PRO A 111 -0.25 7.41 -0.31
C PRO A 111 0.52 8.72 -0.25
N LEU A 112 1.84 8.67 -0.04
CA LEU A 112 2.71 9.85 -0.01
C LEU A 112 2.80 10.51 -1.40
N TYR A 113 3.03 9.70 -2.45
CA TYR A 113 3.05 10.21 -3.83
C TYR A 113 1.70 10.78 -4.25
N LEU A 114 0.61 10.16 -3.83
CA LEU A 114 -0.74 10.67 -4.09
C LEU A 114 -0.97 12.03 -3.43
N GLY A 115 -0.47 12.21 -2.20
CA GLY A 115 -0.52 13.48 -1.48
C GLY A 115 0.28 14.56 -2.20
N LEU A 116 1.51 14.25 -2.59
CA LEU A 116 2.37 15.18 -3.33
C LEU A 116 1.75 15.57 -4.67
N THR A 117 1.22 14.61 -5.42
CA THR A 117 0.53 14.86 -6.69
C THR A 117 -0.71 15.73 -6.49
N GLY A 118 -1.48 15.46 -5.43
CA GLY A 118 -2.65 16.27 -5.09
C GLY A 118 -2.31 17.72 -4.77
N THR A 119 -1.24 17.97 -4.02
CA THR A 119 -0.78 19.36 -3.74
C THR A 119 -0.28 20.05 -5.00
N MET A 120 0.44 19.35 -5.87
CA MET A 120 0.94 19.91 -7.12
C MET A 120 -0.21 20.28 -8.06
N LEU A 121 -1.22 19.41 -8.18
CA LEU A 121 -2.45 19.72 -8.93
C LEU A 121 -3.20 20.89 -8.32
N GLY A 122 -3.30 20.99 -7.01
CA GLY A 122 -3.92 22.11 -6.31
C GLY A 122 -3.25 23.45 -6.63
N ILE A 123 -1.91 23.48 -6.64
CA ILE A 123 -1.13 24.66 -7.01
C ILE A 123 -1.38 25.04 -8.48
N LEU A 124 -1.32 24.06 -9.40
CA LEU A 124 -1.55 24.30 -10.83
C LEU A 124 -2.95 24.86 -11.09
N ILE A 125 -3.98 24.30 -10.45
CA ILE A 125 -5.36 24.78 -10.56
C ILE A 125 -5.48 26.18 -9.95
N GLY A 126 -4.87 26.43 -8.80
CA GLY A 126 -4.89 27.73 -8.12
C GLY A 126 -4.22 28.81 -8.95
N VAL A 127 -3.03 28.56 -9.47
CA VAL A 127 -2.31 29.50 -10.36
C VAL A 127 -3.06 29.68 -11.67
N GLY A 128 -3.58 28.61 -12.27
CA GLY A 128 -4.39 28.70 -13.47
C GLY A 128 -5.63 29.57 -13.27
N PHE A 129 -6.32 29.46 -12.16
CA PHE A 129 -7.45 30.32 -11.84
C PHE A 129 -7.06 31.77 -11.64
N LEU A 130 -5.91 32.07 -11.01
CA LEU A 130 -5.39 33.41 -10.86
C LEU A 130 -5.07 34.05 -12.22
N VAL A 131 -4.43 33.30 -13.11
CA VAL A 131 -3.98 33.83 -14.42
C VAL A 131 -5.15 33.97 -15.41
N PHE A 132 -5.97 32.90 -15.54
CA PHE A 132 -7.02 32.86 -16.56
C PHE A 132 -8.39 33.31 -16.05
N GLY A 133 -8.62 33.24 -14.71
CA GLY A 133 -9.89 33.64 -14.08
C GLY A 133 -10.01 35.12 -13.74
N GLY A 134 -9.04 35.96 -14.12
CA GLY A 134 -9.07 37.40 -13.82
C GLY A 134 -8.73 37.77 -12.38
N GLY A 135 -8.41 36.78 -11.52
CA GLY A 135 -8.04 37.01 -10.11
C GLY A 135 -6.79 37.86 -9.94
N LEU A 136 -5.90 37.85 -10.92
CA LEU A 136 -4.70 38.69 -10.93
C LEU A 136 -5.05 40.17 -11.06
N ASN A 137 -6.04 40.52 -11.90
CA ASN A 137 -6.53 41.89 -12.05
C ASN A 137 -7.25 42.38 -10.77
N GLU A 138 -7.94 41.51 -10.07
CA GLU A 138 -8.62 41.83 -8.82
C GLU A 138 -7.61 42.03 -7.66
N LEU A 139 -6.54 41.25 -7.59
CA LEU A 139 -5.44 41.41 -6.65
C LEU A 139 -4.64 42.73 -6.91
N LEU A 140 -4.36 43.02 -8.17
CA LEU A 140 -3.64 44.25 -8.55
C LEU A 140 -4.48 45.49 -8.26
N ASN A 141 -5.79 45.45 -8.53
CA ASN A 141 -6.71 46.53 -8.20
C ASN A 141 -6.90 46.72 -6.71
N SER A 142 -6.94 45.62 -5.92
CA SER A 142 -7.01 45.69 -4.46
C SER A 142 -5.70 46.23 -3.86
N GLY A 143 -4.54 45.86 -4.43
CA GLY A 143 -3.23 46.39 -4.02
C GLY A 143 -3.04 47.88 -4.28
N ASN A 144 -3.57 48.40 -5.36
CA ASN A 144 -3.51 49.85 -5.68
C ASN A 144 -4.46 50.69 -4.80
N GLY A 145 -5.59 50.12 -4.38
CA GLY A 145 -6.54 50.84 -3.51
C GLY A 145 -6.04 51.02 -2.06
N SER A 146 -5.25 50.10 -1.55
CA SER A 146 -4.74 50.15 -0.17
C SER A 146 -3.52 51.06 -0.01
N GLY A 147 -2.73 51.28 -1.07
CA GLY A 147 -1.55 52.15 -1.04
C GLY A 147 -1.91 53.63 -1.12
N ALA A 148 -2.99 54.00 -1.81
CA ALA A 148 -3.38 55.42 -1.99
C ALA A 148 -4.09 55.99 -0.76
N ALA A 149 -4.86 55.20 -0.02
CA ALA A 149 -5.59 55.62 1.17
C ALA A 149 -4.67 55.92 2.38
N GLY A 150 -3.46 55.34 2.40
CA GLY A 150 -2.49 55.56 3.51
C GLY A 150 -1.67 56.82 3.43
N ILE A 151 -1.61 57.46 2.24
CA ILE A 151 -0.79 58.65 2.02
C ILE A 151 -1.60 59.93 2.28
N GLU A 152 -2.93 59.92 2.06
CA GLU A 152 -3.78 61.07 2.33
C GLU A 152 -4.04 61.38 3.83
N THR A 153 -3.74 60.45 4.73
CA THR A 153 -3.90 60.66 6.16
C THR A 153 -2.65 61.17 6.89
N LEU A 154 -1.54 61.39 6.17
CA LEU A 154 -0.28 61.88 6.72
C LEU A 154 0.11 63.31 6.25
N LEU A 155 -0.73 64.01 5.51
CA LEU A 155 -0.65 65.41 5.14
C LEU A 155 -1.74 66.22 5.82
#